data_9985b1df6f467a829001ca770913e378
#
_entry.id   9985b1df6f467a829001ca770913e378
#
_cell.length_a   1.000
_cell.length_b   1.000
_cell.length_c   1.000
_cell.angle_alpha   90.00
_cell.angle_beta   90.00
_cell.angle_gamma   90.00
#
_symmetry.space_group_name_H-M   'P 1'
#
loop_
_entity.id
_entity.type
_entity.pdbx_description
1 polymer ?
#
loop_
_entity_poly.entity_id
_entity_poly.type
_entity_poly.pdbx_seq_one_letter_code
_entity_poly.pdbx_strand_id
1 'polypeptide(L)'
;MCRNIRPLFNFDPPVTSDEVRNASLQFVRKISGFHKPSKANEESFNAAIDEIARASMRLLQSLETTAVPRNREEEAAKAKARSAHRFRAVAQ
;
A
#
# COMPACT_ATOMS: atom_id res chain seq x y z
N MET A 1 -2.55 5.44 -10.24
CA MET A 1 -2.73 4.86 -8.90
C MET A 1 -1.42 4.89 -8.14
N CYS A 2 -1.47 5.09 -6.83
CA CYS A 2 -0.27 5.15 -5.99
C CYS A 2 0.39 3.77 -5.88
N ARG A 3 1.73 3.72 -6.01
CA ARG A 3 2.50 2.46 -5.96
C ARG A 3 2.39 1.74 -4.62
N ASN A 4 2.17 2.50 -3.53
CA ASN A 4 2.10 1.93 -2.18
C ASN A 4 0.69 1.53 -1.76
N ILE A 5 -0.32 1.93 -2.53
CA ILE A 5 -1.71 1.55 -2.29
C ILE A 5 -2.06 0.44 -3.28
N ARG A 6 -1.89 -0.78 -2.81
CA ARG A 6 -2.09 -2.00 -3.58
C ARG A 6 -2.66 -3.08 -2.66
N PRO A 7 -3.16 -4.19 -3.20
CA PRO A 7 -3.61 -5.28 -2.34
C PRO A 7 -2.49 -5.77 -1.44
N LEU A 8 -2.80 -5.94 -0.16
CA LEU A 8 -1.85 -6.42 0.85
C LEU A 8 -2.34 -7.70 1.53
N PHE A 9 -3.56 -8.14 1.19
CA PHE A 9 -4.16 -9.30 1.82
C PHE A 9 -3.69 -10.60 1.17
N ASN A 10 -3.51 -11.63 2.00
CA ASN A 10 -3.26 -13.01 1.57
C ASN A 10 -1.96 -13.18 0.79
N PHE A 11 -0.88 -12.67 1.35
CA PHE A 11 0.47 -12.85 0.81
C PHE A 11 1.31 -13.74 1.73
N ASP A 12 2.26 -14.42 1.15
CA ASP A 12 3.26 -15.20 1.85
C ASP A 12 4.66 -14.73 1.41
N PRO A 13 5.48 -14.20 2.31
CA PRO A 13 5.19 -13.94 3.73
C PRO A 13 4.14 -12.87 3.94
N PRO A 14 3.47 -12.84 5.10
CA PRO A 14 2.41 -11.89 5.40
C PRO A 14 2.87 -10.43 5.35
N VAL A 15 1.92 -9.54 5.16
CA VAL A 15 2.19 -8.10 5.18
C VAL A 15 2.73 -7.66 6.54
N THR A 16 3.69 -6.75 6.51
CA THR A 16 4.27 -6.16 7.72
C THR A 16 3.51 -4.89 8.12
N SER A 17 3.64 -4.50 9.38
CA SER A 17 3.07 -3.24 9.87
C SER A 17 3.64 -2.03 9.12
N ASP A 18 4.90 -2.09 8.71
CA ASP A 18 5.54 -1.02 7.94
C ASP A 18 4.90 -0.84 6.57
N GLU A 19 4.55 -1.94 5.90
CA GLU A 19 3.87 -1.88 4.61
C GLU A 19 2.49 -1.22 4.73
N VAL A 20 1.74 -1.57 5.78
CA VAL A 20 0.44 -0.97 6.05
C VAL A 20 0.59 0.52 6.38
N ARG A 21 1.59 0.87 7.18
CA ARG A 21 1.87 2.25 7.54
C ARG A 21 2.25 3.08 6.31
N ASN A 22 3.07 2.54 5.42
CA ASN A 22 3.46 3.23 4.19
C ASN A 22 2.27 3.50 3.28
N ALA A 23 1.36 2.54 3.15
CA ALA A 23 0.12 2.74 2.39
C ALA A 23 -0.74 3.82 3.03
N SER A 24 -0.85 3.82 4.35
CA SER A 24 -1.60 4.83 5.10
C SER A 24 -1.01 6.23 4.93
N LEU A 25 0.31 6.33 4.97
CA LEU A 25 1.03 7.59 4.72
C LEU A 25 0.70 8.14 3.33
N GLN A 26 0.74 7.29 2.31
CA GLN A 26 0.45 7.71 0.94
C GLN A 26 -1.01 8.16 0.80
N PHE A 27 -1.92 7.48 1.46
CA PHE A 27 -3.33 7.89 1.47
C PHE A 27 -3.48 9.29 2.07
N VAL A 28 -2.86 9.55 3.21
CA VAL A 28 -2.92 10.85 3.89
C VAL A 28 -2.29 11.95 3.03
N ARG A 29 -1.16 11.68 2.40
CA ARG A 29 -0.52 12.62 1.47
C ARG A 29 -1.44 12.96 0.31
N LYS A 30 -2.11 11.98 -0.24
CA LYS A 30 -3.00 12.15 -1.39
C LYS A 30 -4.21 13.01 -1.06
N ILE A 31 -4.90 12.71 0.04
CA ILE A 31 -6.11 13.43 0.40
C ILE A 31 -5.83 14.81 0.98
N SER A 32 -4.71 15.00 1.67
CA SER A 32 -4.35 16.30 2.24
C SER A 32 -3.66 17.23 1.26
N GLY A 33 -3.02 16.67 0.25
CA GLY A 33 -2.20 17.43 -0.68
C GLY A 33 -0.82 17.80 -0.14
N PHE A 34 -0.49 17.35 1.10
CA PHE A 34 0.82 17.61 1.69
C PHE A 34 1.72 16.40 1.54
N HIS A 35 2.88 16.60 0.96
CA HIS A 35 3.93 15.58 0.97
C HIS A 35 4.48 15.43 2.39
N LYS A 36 4.65 16.56 3.08
CA LYS A 36 5.15 16.64 4.43
C LYS A 36 4.33 17.68 5.18
N PRO A 37 3.87 17.39 6.41
CA PRO A 37 3.03 18.34 7.12
C PRO A 37 3.85 19.55 7.59
N SER A 38 3.18 20.72 7.65
CA SER A 38 3.73 21.86 8.37
C SER A 38 3.77 21.54 9.85
N LYS A 39 4.59 22.28 10.59
CA LYS A 39 4.73 22.06 12.04
C LYS A 39 3.39 22.15 12.76
N ALA A 40 2.53 23.07 12.34
CA ALA A 40 1.20 23.24 12.95
C ALA A 40 0.27 22.04 12.70
N ASN A 41 0.48 21.30 11.64
CA ASN A 41 -0.38 20.17 11.22
C ASN A 41 0.25 18.80 11.47
N GLU A 42 1.45 18.75 12.02
CA GLU A 42 2.22 17.52 12.19
C GLU A 42 1.48 16.51 13.06
N GLU A 43 0.93 16.95 14.18
CA GLU A 43 0.22 16.07 15.09
C GLU A 43 -1.02 15.45 14.45
N SER A 44 -1.84 16.25 13.80
CA SER A 44 -3.06 15.76 13.11
C SER A 44 -2.70 14.82 11.97
N PHE A 45 -1.66 15.15 11.22
CA PHE A 45 -1.19 14.35 10.09
C PHE A 45 -0.74 12.96 10.55
N ASN A 46 0.10 12.92 11.58
CA ASN A 46 0.62 11.66 12.12
C ASN A 46 -0.45 10.83 12.82
N ALA A 47 -1.38 11.49 13.54
CA ALA A 47 -2.50 10.81 14.17
C ALA A 47 -3.38 10.11 13.13
N ALA A 48 -3.65 10.76 12.00
CA ALA A 48 -4.42 10.18 10.92
C ALA A 48 -3.73 8.93 10.34
N ILE A 49 -2.42 8.99 10.13
CA ILE A 49 -1.64 7.85 9.64
C ILE A 49 -1.78 6.67 10.62
N ASP A 50 -1.63 6.92 11.91
CA ASP A 50 -1.71 5.88 12.93
C ASP A 50 -3.11 5.24 12.98
N GLU A 51 -4.16 6.04 12.90
CA GLU A 51 -5.54 5.54 12.92
C GLU A 51 -5.85 4.70 11.69
N ILE A 52 -5.47 5.17 10.52
CA ILE A 52 -5.70 4.47 9.25
C ILE A 52 -4.91 3.16 9.24
N ALA A 53 -3.66 3.19 9.69
CA ALA A 53 -2.82 2.00 9.74
C ALA A 53 -3.41 0.95 10.69
N ARG A 54 -3.90 1.35 11.86
CA ARG A 54 -4.53 0.43 12.81
C ARG A 54 -5.80 -0.18 12.27
N ALA A 55 -6.68 0.64 11.67
CA ALA A 55 -7.92 0.15 11.07
C ALA A 55 -7.62 -0.82 9.93
N SER A 56 -6.66 -0.48 9.10
CA SER A 56 -6.25 -1.33 7.96
C SER A 56 -5.69 -2.67 8.43
N MET A 57 -4.84 -2.65 9.45
CA MET A 57 -4.27 -3.88 9.99
C MET A 57 -5.36 -4.78 10.59
N ARG A 58 -6.32 -4.20 11.33
CA ARG A 58 -7.46 -4.97 11.86
C ARG A 58 -8.26 -5.62 10.75
N LEU A 59 -8.51 -4.88 9.66
CA LEU A 59 -9.21 -5.43 8.51
C LEU A 59 -8.47 -6.62 7.94
N LEU A 60 -7.17 -6.44 7.64
CA LEU A 60 -6.37 -7.49 7.01
C LEU A 60 -6.27 -8.75 7.88
N GLN A 61 -6.21 -8.57 9.20
CA GLN A 61 -6.15 -9.70 10.15
C GLN A 61 -7.48 -10.41 10.33
N SER A 62 -8.58 -9.73 10.06
CA SER A 62 -9.92 -10.31 10.24
C SER A 62 -10.52 -10.89 8.97
N LEU A 63 -9.95 -10.61 7.81
CA LEU A 63 -10.41 -11.17 6.53
C LEU A 63 -10.07 -12.67 6.47
N GLU A 64 -11.01 -13.43 5.94
CA GLU A 64 -10.85 -14.87 5.78
C GLU A 64 -10.94 -15.25 4.32
N THR A 65 -10.18 -16.27 3.91
CA THR A 65 -10.21 -16.77 2.54
C THR A 65 -9.74 -18.24 2.52
N THR A 66 -10.23 -18.99 1.56
CA THR A 66 -9.73 -20.33 1.26
C THR A 66 -8.71 -20.32 0.12
N ALA A 67 -8.48 -19.14 -0.47
CA ALA A 67 -7.52 -19.02 -1.56
C ALA A 67 -6.09 -19.21 -1.07
N VAL A 68 -5.26 -19.78 -1.94
CA VAL A 68 -3.84 -19.97 -1.65
C VAL A 68 -3.16 -18.60 -1.56
N PRO A 69 -2.32 -18.36 -0.55
CA PRO A 69 -1.59 -17.10 -0.43
C PRO A 69 -0.75 -16.81 -1.69
N ARG A 70 -0.73 -15.55 -2.08
CA ARG A 70 0.05 -15.10 -3.22
C ARG A 70 1.53 -15.04 -2.84
N ASN A 71 2.38 -15.49 -3.76
CA ASN A 71 3.81 -15.35 -3.59
C ASN A 71 4.23 -13.92 -3.96
N ARG A 72 4.95 -13.26 -3.07
CA ARG A 72 5.36 -11.86 -3.27
C ARG A 72 6.27 -11.70 -4.47
N GLU A 73 7.21 -12.63 -4.66
CA GLU A 73 8.14 -12.57 -5.77
C GLU A 73 7.42 -12.75 -7.11
N GLU A 74 6.48 -13.69 -7.17
CA GLU A 74 5.67 -13.92 -8.37
C GLU A 74 4.83 -12.69 -8.72
N GLU A 75 4.18 -12.09 -7.72
CA GLU A 75 3.37 -10.89 -7.94
C GLU A 75 4.21 -9.70 -8.38
N ALA A 76 5.39 -9.53 -7.80
CA ALA A 76 6.33 -8.49 -8.21
C ALA A 76 6.81 -8.72 -9.65
N ALA A 77 7.10 -9.96 -10.01
CA ALA A 77 7.52 -10.31 -11.38
C ALA A 77 6.41 -10.03 -12.39
N LYS A 78 5.16 -10.37 -12.05
CA LYS A 78 3.99 -10.07 -12.89
C LYS A 78 3.81 -8.56 -13.09
N ALA A 79 3.95 -7.80 -12.03
CA ALA A 79 3.84 -6.34 -12.09
C ALA A 79 4.93 -5.74 -12.97
N LYS A 80 6.15 -6.24 -12.84
CA LYS A 80 7.29 -5.81 -13.65
C LYS A 80 7.07 -6.14 -15.12
N ALA A 81 6.58 -7.35 -15.41
CA ALA A 81 6.29 -7.78 -16.76
C ALA A 81 5.19 -6.90 -17.40
N ARG A 82 4.15 -6.56 -16.66
CA ARG A 82 3.09 -5.68 -17.14
C ARG A 82 3.61 -4.28 -17.45
N SER A 83 4.46 -3.74 -16.58
CA SER A 83 5.08 -2.43 -16.80
C SER A 83 5.98 -2.44 -18.02
N ALA A 84 6.81 -3.46 -18.19
CA ALA A 84 7.69 -3.60 -19.34
C ALA A 84 6.89 -3.71 -20.64
N HIS A 85 5.79 -4.47 -20.62
CA HIS A 85 4.93 -4.63 -21.80
C HIS A 85 4.27 -3.30 -22.19
N ARG A 86 3.74 -2.56 -21.22
CA ARG A 86 3.14 -1.24 -21.48
C ARG A 86 4.18 -0.25 -22.02
N PHE A 87 5.38 -0.28 -21.48
CA PHE A 87 6.47 0.58 -21.94
C PHE A 87 6.82 0.31 -23.39
N ARG A 88 6.91 -0.97 -23.78
CA ARG A 88 7.17 -1.36 -25.18
C ARG A 88 6.07 -0.89 -26.10
N ALA A 89 4.82 -1.04 -25.70
CA ALA A 89 3.68 -0.62 -26.51
C ALA A 89 3.70 0.88 -26.76
N VAL A 90 4.08 1.67 -25.76
CA VAL A 90 4.18 3.13 -25.88
C VAL A 90 5.37 3.53 -26.75
N ALA A 91 6.47 2.78 -26.72
CA ALA A 91 7.68 3.08 -27.50
C ALA A 91 7.51 2.80 -28.99
N GLN A 92 6.54 1.99 -29.38
CA GLN A 92 6.22 1.72 -30.78
C GLN A 92 5.27 2.77 -31.34
#